data_56cc010da42bdd8fec231485b5bef7d3
#
_entry.id   56cc010da42bdd8fec231485b5bef7d3
#
_cell.length_a   1.000
_cell.length_b   1.000
_cell.length_c   1.000
_cell.angle_alpha   90.00
_cell.angle_beta   90.00
_cell.angle_gamma   90.00
#
_symmetry.space_group_name_H-M   'P 1'
#
loop_
_entity.id
_entity.type
_entity.pdbx_description
1 polymer ?
#
loop_
_entity_poly.entity_id
_entity_poly.type
_entity_poly.pdbx_seq_one_letter_code
_entity_poly.pdbx_strand_id
1 'polypeptide(L)'
;MTRRSFLGLLGCGGCAAALLAFGILRKRGRKEFDFGDNTLVAYFADGTEWTSRERGVKPLVDAIDGMRERFAGAKCYDRVVGRAAAFLYAKLDVSYVFAPVMAKGAVAIPKRHGIEPSFDLEVPGIRNRANDGPCPMEHAVCEIADTDVDAAVAAIRAQMERLRQSTMTGQNLV
;
A
#
# COMPACT_ATOMS: atom_id res chain seq x y z
N MET A 1 68.41 16.36 7.91
CA MET A 1 68.37 17.83 7.77
C MET A 1 66.92 18.26 7.69
N THR A 2 66.49 18.82 8.77
CA THR A 2 65.75 20.08 9.00
C THR A 2 64.33 20.11 8.47
N ARG A 3 63.36 20.01 9.39
CA ARG A 3 62.57 21.10 10.02
C ARG A 3 61.68 21.87 9.01
N ARG A 4 60.43 22.12 9.21
CA ARG A 4 59.72 22.72 10.39
C ARG A 4 58.22 22.62 10.23
N SER A 5 57.61 22.38 11.34
CA SER A 5 56.23 22.74 11.78
C SER A 5 55.79 24.14 11.38
N PHE A 6 54.48 24.32 11.17
CA PHE A 6 53.81 25.51 11.69
C PHE A 6 52.35 25.20 12.05
N LEU A 7 52.02 25.53 13.24
CA LEU A 7 50.70 25.63 13.88
C LEU A 7 49.95 26.89 13.38
N GLY A 8 48.63 26.85 13.43
CA GLY A 8 47.76 28.01 13.42
C GLY A 8 46.31 27.53 13.33
N LEU A 9 45.66 27.39 14.32
CA LEU A 9 44.81 28.09 15.30
C LEU A 9 43.51 28.65 14.71
N LEU A 10 42.40 28.12 15.26
CA LEU A 10 41.14 28.75 15.67
C LEU A 10 40.24 29.43 14.59
N GLY A 11 39.04 28.90 14.49
CA GLY A 11 37.85 29.57 13.94
C GLY A 11 36.57 28.90 14.38
N CYS A 12 35.91 29.49 15.33
CA CYS A 12 34.64 29.15 15.95
C CYS A 12 33.47 28.98 14.97
N GLY A 13 32.56 28.12 15.38
CA GLY A 13 31.13 28.40 15.29
C GLY A 13 30.44 27.94 14.03
N GLY A 14 29.58 26.97 14.15
CA GLY A 14 28.64 26.66 13.08
C GLY A 14 27.87 25.41 13.40
N CYS A 15 26.68 25.59 13.91
CA CYS A 15 25.69 24.58 14.22
C CYS A 15 25.71 23.42 13.24
N ALA A 16 26.11 22.26 13.70
CA ALA A 16 25.83 21.00 13.02
C ALA A 16 24.33 20.76 13.14
N ALA A 17 23.57 21.19 12.13
CA ALA A 17 22.23 20.72 11.89
C ALA A 17 22.36 19.21 11.64
N ALA A 18 22.03 18.42 12.66
CA ALA A 18 21.85 16.99 12.54
C ALA A 18 20.64 16.76 11.64
N LEU A 19 20.87 16.71 10.34
CA LEU A 19 19.96 16.05 9.40
C LEU A 19 19.94 14.59 9.80
N LEU A 20 18.95 14.23 10.61
CA LEU A 20 18.51 12.86 10.77
C LEU A 20 18.03 12.39 9.39
N ALA A 21 18.97 11.91 8.59
CA ALA A 21 18.69 11.10 7.44
C ALA A 21 17.98 9.85 7.97
N PHE A 22 16.68 9.86 7.97
CA PHE A 22 15.87 8.64 8.02
C PHE A 22 16.33 7.83 6.82
N GLY A 23 17.25 6.91 7.09
CA GLY A 23 17.78 5.99 6.09
C GLY A 23 16.64 5.12 5.59
N ILE A 24 16.03 5.53 4.49
CA ILE A 24 15.20 4.65 3.68
C ILE A 24 16.14 3.56 3.17
N LEU A 25 16.14 2.42 3.83
CA LEU A 25 16.79 1.20 3.36
C LEU A 25 16.04 0.72 2.11
N ARG A 26 16.27 1.40 1.00
CA ARG A 26 15.89 0.91 -0.32
C ARG A 26 16.61 -0.41 -0.52
N LYS A 27 15.88 -1.52 -0.62
CA LYS A 27 16.47 -2.82 -1.00
C LYS A 27 17.18 -2.63 -2.34
N ARG A 28 18.51 -2.53 -2.28
CA ARG A 28 19.38 -2.39 -3.45
C ARG A 28 19.07 -3.53 -4.42
N GLY A 29 18.65 -3.21 -5.64
CA GLY A 29 18.64 -4.14 -6.78
C GLY A 29 17.28 -4.57 -7.31
N ARG A 30 16.13 -4.15 -6.75
CA ARG A 30 14.84 -4.43 -7.37
C ARG A 30 14.56 -3.36 -8.44
N LYS A 31 14.34 -3.81 -9.68
CA LYS A 31 13.87 -2.95 -10.76
C LYS A 31 12.51 -2.38 -10.33
N GLU A 32 12.36 -1.07 -10.36
CA GLU A 32 11.09 -0.40 -10.05
C GLU A 32 10.02 -0.91 -11.03
N PHE A 33 8.86 -1.32 -10.50
CA PHE A 33 7.75 -1.75 -11.35
C PHE A 33 7.11 -0.52 -11.99
N ASP A 34 7.06 -0.49 -13.32
CA ASP A 34 6.43 0.59 -14.05
C ASP A 34 4.93 0.34 -14.20
N PHE A 35 4.15 1.12 -13.49
CA PHE A 35 2.68 1.08 -13.54
C PHE A 35 2.11 1.84 -14.75
N GLY A 36 2.91 2.68 -15.43
CA GLY A 36 2.37 3.65 -16.38
C GLY A 36 1.25 4.47 -15.74
N ASP A 37 0.07 4.54 -16.37
CA ASP A 37 -1.11 5.22 -15.85
C ASP A 37 -1.97 4.33 -14.92
N ASN A 38 -1.64 3.04 -14.78
CA ASN A 38 -2.44 2.10 -14.03
C ASN A 38 -2.23 2.25 -12.52
N THR A 39 -3.27 1.95 -11.76
CA THR A 39 -3.21 1.84 -10.30
C THR A 39 -3.01 0.40 -9.86
N LEU A 40 -3.51 -0.55 -10.65
CA LEU A 40 -3.45 -1.97 -10.41
C LEU A 40 -3.15 -2.71 -11.71
N VAL A 41 -2.23 -3.68 -11.64
CA VAL A 41 -1.89 -4.61 -12.72
C VAL A 41 -1.94 -6.03 -12.16
N ALA A 42 -2.61 -6.94 -12.84
CA ALA A 42 -2.66 -8.35 -12.48
C ALA A 42 -2.19 -9.22 -13.65
N TYR A 43 -1.29 -10.15 -13.37
CA TYR A 43 -0.84 -11.17 -14.31
C TYR A 43 -1.47 -12.50 -13.91
N PHE A 44 -2.24 -13.09 -14.81
CA PHE A 44 -2.94 -14.33 -14.58
C PHE A 44 -2.08 -15.57 -14.92
N ALA A 45 -2.52 -16.73 -14.45
CA ALA A 45 -1.83 -17.99 -14.70
C ALA A 45 -1.76 -18.37 -16.21
N ASP A 46 -2.71 -17.90 -17.00
CA ASP A 46 -2.77 -18.10 -18.46
C ASP A 46 -1.81 -17.19 -19.24
N GLY A 47 -1.02 -16.37 -18.55
CA GLY A 47 -0.09 -15.40 -19.14
C GLY A 47 -0.73 -14.10 -19.62
N THR A 48 -2.03 -13.93 -19.45
CA THR A 48 -2.71 -12.69 -19.79
C THR A 48 -2.60 -11.65 -18.67
N GLU A 49 -2.77 -10.38 -19.04
CA GLU A 49 -2.70 -9.23 -18.14
C GLU A 49 -4.08 -8.57 -18.03
N TRP A 50 -4.36 -8.06 -16.84
CA TRP A 50 -5.49 -7.18 -16.58
C TRP A 50 -5.02 -5.93 -15.84
N THR A 51 -5.56 -4.78 -16.20
CA THR A 51 -5.16 -3.49 -15.62
C THR A 51 -6.36 -2.66 -15.21
N SER A 52 -6.17 -1.80 -14.22
CA SER A 52 -7.15 -0.79 -13.83
C SER A 52 -6.48 0.55 -13.58
N ARG A 53 -7.18 1.63 -13.94
CA ARG A 53 -6.82 3.01 -13.58
C ARG A 53 -7.69 3.56 -12.46
N GLU A 54 -8.66 2.79 -12.00
CA GLU A 54 -9.53 3.20 -10.90
C GLU A 54 -8.78 3.23 -9.57
N ARG A 55 -9.17 4.17 -8.72
CA ARG A 55 -8.51 4.39 -7.43
C ARG A 55 -9.26 3.69 -6.30
N GLY A 56 -8.49 3.35 -5.27
CA GLY A 56 -9.01 2.74 -4.04
C GLY A 56 -9.33 1.26 -4.24
N VAL A 57 -10.26 0.75 -3.47
CA VAL A 57 -10.57 -0.69 -3.43
C VAL A 57 -11.57 -1.15 -4.48
N LYS A 58 -12.16 -0.21 -5.25
CA LYS A 58 -13.21 -0.54 -6.22
C LYS A 58 -12.79 -1.60 -7.24
N PRO A 59 -11.61 -1.52 -7.90
CA PRO A 59 -11.22 -2.54 -8.89
C PRO A 59 -11.11 -3.94 -8.29
N LEU A 60 -10.73 -4.06 -7.01
CA LEU A 60 -10.67 -5.35 -6.33
C LEU A 60 -12.06 -5.89 -5.99
N VAL A 61 -12.99 -5.02 -5.59
CA VAL A 61 -14.38 -5.42 -5.33
C VAL A 61 -15.06 -5.86 -6.62
N ASP A 62 -14.87 -5.12 -7.71
CA ASP A 62 -15.39 -5.50 -9.03
C ASP A 62 -14.79 -6.84 -9.53
N ALA A 63 -13.50 -7.07 -9.25
CA ALA A 63 -12.85 -8.33 -9.56
C ALA A 63 -13.44 -9.51 -8.77
N ILE A 64 -13.76 -9.31 -7.48
CA ILE A 64 -14.45 -10.33 -6.67
C ILE A 64 -15.82 -10.67 -7.26
N ASP A 65 -16.55 -9.67 -7.77
CA ASP A 65 -17.90 -9.86 -8.30
C ASP A 65 -17.93 -10.52 -9.68
N GLY A 66 -16.97 -10.21 -10.55
CA GLY A 66 -17.01 -10.62 -11.95
C GLY A 66 -15.92 -11.57 -12.42
N MET A 67 -14.79 -11.66 -11.69
CA MET A 67 -13.58 -12.33 -12.21
C MET A 67 -12.81 -13.10 -11.12
N ARG A 68 -13.42 -13.42 -10.00
CA ARG A 68 -12.73 -14.01 -8.86
C ARG A 68 -11.90 -15.24 -9.21
N GLU A 69 -12.49 -16.17 -9.97
CA GLU A 69 -11.80 -17.40 -10.36
C GLU A 69 -10.55 -17.14 -11.21
N ARG A 70 -10.59 -16.09 -12.03
CA ARG A 70 -9.46 -15.70 -12.86
C ARG A 70 -8.33 -15.08 -12.06
N PHE A 71 -8.63 -14.44 -10.92
CA PHE A 71 -7.64 -13.89 -10.01
C PHE A 71 -6.96 -14.94 -9.14
N ALA A 72 -7.55 -16.14 -8.97
CA ALA A 72 -6.94 -17.21 -8.19
C ALA A 72 -5.53 -17.53 -8.72
N GLY A 73 -4.54 -17.46 -7.83
CA GLY A 73 -3.13 -17.64 -8.17
C GLY A 73 -2.46 -16.49 -8.94
N ALA A 74 -3.16 -15.40 -9.23
CA ALA A 74 -2.60 -14.26 -9.95
C ALA A 74 -1.48 -13.55 -9.18
N LYS A 75 -0.62 -12.83 -9.90
CA LYS A 75 0.39 -11.90 -9.34
C LYS A 75 -0.09 -10.48 -9.54
N CYS A 76 -0.34 -9.77 -8.44
CA CYS A 76 -0.88 -8.43 -8.45
C CYS A 76 0.18 -7.38 -8.07
N TYR A 77 0.13 -6.25 -8.76
CA TYR A 77 0.97 -5.08 -8.54
C TYR A 77 0.04 -3.88 -8.33
N ASP A 78 0.05 -3.32 -7.12
CA ASP A 78 -0.81 -2.21 -6.72
C ASP A 78 0.06 -1.04 -6.24
N ARG A 79 -0.36 0.18 -6.49
CA ARG A 79 0.41 1.35 -6.04
C ARG A 79 0.44 1.50 -4.53
N VAL A 80 -0.63 1.09 -3.84
CA VAL A 80 -0.77 1.24 -2.39
C VAL A 80 -1.64 0.13 -1.82
N VAL A 81 -1.10 -0.66 -0.92
CA VAL A 81 -1.85 -1.71 -0.24
C VAL A 81 -2.04 -1.38 1.23
N GLY A 82 -3.29 -1.09 1.60
CA GLY A 82 -3.74 -0.99 2.97
C GLY A 82 -4.39 -2.30 3.45
N ARG A 83 -4.85 -2.31 4.70
CA ARG A 83 -5.49 -3.47 5.33
C ARG A 83 -6.74 -3.92 4.57
N ALA A 84 -7.56 -2.96 4.10
CA ALA A 84 -8.75 -3.26 3.31
C ALA A 84 -8.40 -3.96 1.98
N ALA A 85 -7.42 -3.44 1.23
CA ALA A 85 -6.96 -4.07 0.00
C ALA A 85 -6.37 -5.47 0.27
N ALA A 86 -5.63 -5.65 1.36
CA ALA A 86 -5.06 -6.94 1.74
C ALA A 86 -6.13 -8.02 1.95
N PHE A 87 -7.26 -7.70 2.59
CA PHE A 87 -8.40 -8.62 2.70
C PHE A 87 -9.03 -8.95 1.35
N LEU A 88 -9.13 -7.97 0.45
CA LEU A 88 -9.68 -8.22 -0.89
C LEU A 88 -8.76 -9.11 -1.73
N TYR A 89 -7.44 -8.96 -1.61
CA TYR A 89 -6.48 -9.89 -2.21
C TYR A 89 -6.60 -11.31 -1.63
N ALA A 90 -6.80 -11.42 -0.32
CA ALA A 90 -7.08 -12.71 0.32
C ALA A 90 -8.38 -13.34 -0.23
N LYS A 91 -9.44 -12.54 -0.43
CA LYS A 91 -10.70 -13.01 -1.02
C LYS A 91 -10.55 -13.45 -2.47
N LEU A 92 -9.66 -12.81 -3.23
CA LEU A 92 -9.35 -13.15 -4.63
C LEU A 92 -8.41 -14.35 -4.77
N ASP A 93 -7.83 -14.83 -3.66
CA ASP A 93 -6.91 -15.98 -3.63
C ASP A 93 -5.71 -15.82 -4.57
N VAL A 94 -5.15 -14.59 -4.60
CA VAL A 94 -3.96 -14.31 -5.40
C VAL A 94 -2.72 -14.98 -4.81
N SER A 95 -1.67 -15.22 -5.59
CA SER A 95 -0.42 -15.82 -5.09
C SER A 95 0.62 -14.81 -4.62
N TYR A 96 0.58 -13.60 -5.15
CA TYR A 96 1.58 -12.56 -4.91
C TYR A 96 0.98 -11.16 -4.98
N VAL A 97 1.41 -10.29 -4.09
CA VAL A 97 1.06 -8.86 -4.11
C VAL A 97 2.31 -8.01 -3.91
N PHE A 98 2.59 -7.13 -4.85
CA PHE A 98 3.60 -6.09 -4.72
C PHE A 98 2.94 -4.72 -4.61
N ALA A 99 3.47 -3.88 -3.70
CA ALA A 99 3.15 -2.45 -3.67
C ALA A 99 4.38 -1.61 -3.31
N PRO A 100 4.63 -0.46 -3.97
CA PRO A 100 5.63 0.50 -3.49
C PRO A 100 5.38 0.93 -2.05
N VAL A 101 4.11 1.06 -1.65
CA VAL A 101 3.71 1.43 -0.28
C VAL A 101 2.72 0.41 0.27
N MET A 102 3.04 -0.16 1.43
CA MET A 102 2.17 -1.10 2.14
C MET A 102 1.98 -0.67 3.60
N ALA A 103 0.74 -0.69 4.10
CA ALA A 103 0.47 -0.42 5.49
C ALA A 103 0.95 -1.57 6.38
N LYS A 104 1.51 -1.25 7.56
CA LYS A 104 1.95 -2.25 8.54
C LYS A 104 0.85 -3.26 8.87
N GLY A 105 -0.39 -2.80 9.06
CA GLY A 105 -1.55 -3.66 9.31
C GLY A 105 -1.97 -4.53 8.12
N ALA A 106 -1.44 -4.28 6.92
CA ALA A 106 -1.74 -5.05 5.72
C ALA A 106 -0.78 -6.24 5.52
N VAL A 107 0.41 -6.24 6.13
CA VAL A 107 1.47 -7.23 5.84
C VAL A 107 1.12 -8.63 6.33
N ALA A 108 0.43 -8.75 7.46
CA ALA A 108 0.12 -10.03 8.09
C ALA A 108 -0.99 -10.80 7.35
N ILE A 109 -1.97 -10.09 6.79
CA ILE A 109 -3.16 -10.70 6.15
C ILE A 109 -2.76 -11.59 4.95
N PRO A 110 -2.06 -11.10 3.92
CA PRO A 110 -1.61 -11.93 2.81
C PRO A 110 -0.84 -13.17 3.26
N LYS A 111 0.11 -13.00 4.20
CA LYS A 111 0.91 -14.12 4.71
C LYS A 111 0.06 -15.22 5.35
N ARG A 112 -0.99 -14.85 6.10
CA ARG A 112 -1.91 -15.81 6.72
C ARG A 112 -2.72 -16.60 5.70
N HIS A 113 -2.93 -16.02 4.51
CA HIS A 113 -3.69 -16.61 3.42
C HIS A 113 -2.82 -17.18 2.30
N GLY A 114 -1.52 -17.44 2.58
CA GLY A 114 -0.60 -18.06 1.62
C GLY A 114 -0.16 -17.15 0.47
N ILE A 115 -0.43 -15.85 0.57
CA ILE A 115 -0.04 -14.86 -0.43
C ILE A 115 1.32 -14.27 -0.06
N GLU A 116 2.24 -14.17 -1.00
CA GLU A 116 3.55 -13.54 -0.81
C GLU A 116 3.43 -12.01 -0.93
N PRO A 117 3.53 -11.23 0.17
CA PRO A 117 3.55 -9.78 0.11
C PRO A 117 4.96 -9.27 -0.16
N SER A 118 5.06 -8.25 -1.01
CA SER A 118 6.30 -7.55 -1.32
C SER A 118 6.07 -6.05 -1.39
N PHE A 119 6.97 -5.26 -0.83
CA PHE A 119 6.83 -3.80 -0.80
C PHE A 119 8.20 -3.11 -0.71
N ASP A 120 8.24 -1.84 -1.08
CA ASP A 120 9.44 -1.00 -0.94
C ASP A 120 9.41 -0.23 0.38
N LEU A 121 8.25 0.32 0.77
CA LEU A 121 8.08 1.12 1.97
C LEU A 121 6.90 0.61 2.81
N GLU A 122 7.17 0.32 4.08
CA GLU A 122 6.14 0.09 5.08
C GLU A 122 5.74 1.41 5.74
N VAL A 123 4.43 1.68 5.86
CA VAL A 123 3.88 2.85 6.53
C VAL A 123 2.95 2.44 7.67
N PRO A 124 2.76 3.29 8.71
CA PRO A 124 1.88 2.97 9.84
C PRO A 124 0.42 2.68 9.43
N GLY A 125 -0.08 3.36 8.39
CA GLY A 125 -1.44 3.22 7.86
C GLY A 125 -1.62 4.07 6.62
N ILE A 126 -2.68 3.80 5.86
CA ILE A 126 -3.02 4.58 4.66
C ILE A 126 -3.88 5.77 5.04
N ARG A 127 -3.54 6.93 4.49
CA ARG A 127 -4.30 8.17 4.68
C ARG A 127 -5.36 8.35 3.59
N ASN A 128 -6.36 9.17 3.90
CA ASN A 128 -7.37 9.56 2.93
C ASN A 128 -6.77 10.49 1.83
N ARG A 129 -7.59 10.83 0.83
CA ARG A 129 -7.16 11.64 -0.32
C ARG A 129 -6.79 13.07 0.04
N ALA A 130 -7.44 13.64 1.07
CA ALA A 130 -7.15 14.98 1.56
C ALA A 130 -5.89 15.02 2.42
N ASN A 131 -5.34 13.87 2.79
CA ASN A 131 -4.20 13.71 3.68
C ASN A 131 -4.40 14.32 5.09
N ASP A 132 -5.64 14.47 5.52
CA ASP A 132 -6.05 15.04 6.81
C ASP A 132 -6.51 14.00 7.84
N GLY A 133 -6.74 12.74 7.40
CA GLY A 133 -7.18 11.66 8.26
C GLY A 133 -6.84 10.26 7.73
N PRO A 134 -7.24 9.20 8.47
CA PRO A 134 -7.09 7.82 8.01
C PRO A 134 -7.99 7.53 6.81
N CYS A 135 -7.60 6.55 6.00
CA CYS A 135 -8.43 6.08 4.90
C CYS A 135 -9.73 5.48 5.46
N PRO A 136 -10.92 5.88 4.97
CA PRO A 136 -12.20 5.34 5.43
C PRO A 136 -12.32 3.81 5.27
N MET A 137 -11.66 3.23 4.27
CA MET A 137 -11.61 1.77 4.09
C MET A 137 -10.76 1.08 5.14
N GLU A 138 -9.65 1.69 5.56
CA GLU A 138 -8.82 1.19 6.67
C GLU A 138 -9.62 1.20 7.97
N HIS A 139 -10.35 2.28 8.23
CA HIS A 139 -11.19 2.40 9.41
C HIS A 139 -12.31 1.34 9.44
N ALA A 140 -12.92 1.03 8.31
CA ALA A 140 -13.99 0.04 8.21
C ALA A 140 -13.56 -1.38 8.60
N VAL A 141 -12.25 -1.70 8.52
CA VAL A 141 -11.71 -3.04 8.80
C VAL A 141 -10.72 -3.08 9.96
N CYS A 142 -10.55 -1.98 10.70
CA CYS A 142 -9.49 -1.88 11.73
C CYS A 142 -9.65 -2.90 12.87
N GLU A 143 -10.89 -3.22 13.25
CA GLU A 143 -11.21 -4.16 14.34
C GLU A 143 -11.47 -5.60 13.86
N ILE A 144 -11.45 -5.85 12.55
CA ILE A 144 -11.73 -7.18 12.01
C ILE A 144 -10.48 -8.06 12.12
N ALA A 145 -10.66 -9.29 12.61
CA ALA A 145 -9.55 -10.24 12.71
C ALA A 145 -8.93 -10.54 11.33
N ASP A 146 -7.61 -10.72 11.27
CA ASP A 146 -6.87 -10.98 10.00
C ASP A 146 -7.35 -12.24 9.25
N THR A 147 -8.06 -13.14 9.93
CA THR A 147 -8.60 -14.39 9.40
C THR A 147 -10.03 -14.26 8.89
N ASP A 148 -10.74 -13.19 9.24
CA ASP A 148 -12.17 -13.01 8.89
C ASP A 148 -12.33 -12.19 7.62
N VAL A 149 -11.97 -12.80 6.50
CA VAL A 149 -12.00 -12.17 5.17
C VAL A 149 -13.42 -11.80 4.76
N ASP A 150 -14.42 -12.62 5.09
CA ASP A 150 -15.81 -12.38 4.67
C ASP A 150 -16.41 -11.19 5.41
N ALA A 151 -16.17 -11.07 6.71
CA ALA A 151 -16.57 -9.88 7.48
C ALA A 151 -15.90 -8.61 6.94
N ALA A 152 -14.60 -8.69 6.59
CA ALA A 152 -13.88 -7.56 6.02
C ALA A 152 -14.46 -7.12 4.65
N VAL A 153 -14.75 -8.06 3.76
CA VAL A 153 -15.37 -7.76 2.46
C VAL A 153 -16.75 -7.10 2.65
N ALA A 154 -17.57 -7.62 3.58
CA ALA A 154 -18.87 -7.04 3.88
C ALA A 154 -18.75 -5.60 4.42
N ALA A 155 -17.81 -5.35 5.34
CA ALA A 155 -17.56 -4.02 5.91
C ALA A 155 -17.07 -3.02 4.85
N ILE A 156 -16.17 -3.46 3.93
CA ILE A 156 -15.68 -2.65 2.83
C ILE A 156 -16.82 -2.25 1.89
N ARG A 157 -17.69 -3.19 1.51
CA ARG A 157 -18.86 -2.92 0.65
C ARG A 157 -19.82 -1.93 1.31
N ALA A 158 -20.13 -2.14 2.59
CA ALA A 158 -20.98 -1.21 3.35
C ALA A 158 -20.37 0.19 3.42
N GLN A 159 -19.05 0.31 3.58
CA GLN A 159 -18.37 1.60 3.60
C GLN A 159 -18.36 2.27 2.21
N MET A 160 -18.16 1.53 1.15
CA MET A 160 -18.26 2.06 -0.23
C MET A 160 -19.64 2.63 -0.50
N GLU A 161 -20.71 1.92 -0.09
CA GLU A 161 -22.08 2.38 -0.26
C GLU A 161 -22.37 3.65 0.55
N ARG A 162 -21.93 3.74 1.82
CA ARG A 162 -22.03 4.96 2.63
C ARG A 162 -21.36 6.17 1.95
N LEU A 163 -20.16 5.98 1.42
CA LEU A 163 -19.44 7.06 0.72
C LEU A 163 -20.14 7.48 -0.58
N ARG A 164 -20.75 6.54 -1.32
CA ARG A 164 -21.54 6.83 -2.50
C ARG A 164 -22.78 7.67 -2.18
N GLN A 165 -23.52 7.30 -1.15
CA GLN A 165 -24.69 8.01 -0.68
C GLN A 165 -24.35 9.42 -0.20
N SER A 166 -23.27 9.59 0.54
CA SER A 166 -22.80 10.92 1.01
C SER A 166 -22.47 11.85 -0.15
N THR A 167 -21.89 11.33 -1.23
CA THR A 167 -21.58 12.11 -2.42
C THR A 167 -22.85 12.54 -3.15
N MET A 168 -23.87 11.67 -3.21
CA MET A 168 -25.15 11.98 -3.86
C MET A 168 -25.98 13.00 -3.09
N THR A 169 -25.92 13.00 -1.76
CA THR A 169 -26.67 13.93 -0.89
C THR A 169 -25.97 15.26 -0.68
N GLY A 170 -24.80 15.49 -1.29
CA GLY A 170 -24.02 16.73 -1.13
C GLY A 170 -23.44 16.92 0.27
N GLN A 171 -23.51 15.93 1.13
CA GLN A 171 -22.90 15.93 2.44
C GLN A 171 -21.45 15.43 2.30
N ASN A 172 -20.52 16.35 2.15
CA ASN A 172 -19.11 16.04 2.41
C ASN A 172 -18.99 15.69 3.89
N LEU A 173 -18.99 14.40 4.19
CA LEU A 173 -18.58 13.93 5.50
C LEU A 173 -17.06 14.17 5.59
N VAL A 174 -16.72 15.20 6.36
CA VAL A 174 -15.39 15.53 6.83
C VAL A 174 -14.86 14.40 7.73
#